data_019975b42c16565d7a8db1a2cd429aea
#
_entry.id   019975b42c16565d7a8db1a2cd429aea
#
_cell.length_a   1.000
_cell.length_b   1.000
_cell.length_c   1.000
_cell.angle_alpha   90.00
_cell.angle_beta   90.00
_cell.angle_gamma   90.00
#
_symmetry.space_group_name_H-M   'P 1'
#
loop_
_entity.id
_entity.type
_entity.pdbx_description
1 polymer ?
#
loop_
_entity_poly.entity_id
_entity_poly.type
_entity_poly.pdbx_seq_one_letter_code
_entity_poly.pdbx_strand_id
1 'polypeptide(L)'
;MILKKFENSTVLEDNLLSLIEVNLRIETKSSNEVKVLLSCGASSLSLYKRFKEISKVDWSKVKFGLVDEKWIDNQSNKTNFYNISEALGETIIQKASITPMIYDFKDENNNLSLSKLSNSVFLNEKSIVLLEMGLDGHTASLFPNTIQTENALSDIYPDICLNIAPFPIKKRLTHNLKSLLNSKKIIFNISGKENENILKRANKELLPVSYIMNTLSSEVEIFWSL
;
A
#
# COMPACT_ATOMS: atom_id res chain seq x y z
N MET A 1 -4.41 17.23 1.19
CA MET A 1 -3.92 16.35 2.26
C MET A 1 -4.48 16.79 3.61
N ILE A 2 -4.91 15.82 4.45
CA ILE A 2 -5.44 16.04 5.81
C ILE A 2 -4.58 15.24 6.79
N LEU A 3 -3.97 15.89 7.78
CA LEU A 3 -3.24 15.22 8.87
C LEU A 3 -4.14 15.09 10.09
N LYS A 4 -4.39 13.87 10.54
CA LYS A 4 -5.14 13.51 11.75
C LYS A 4 -4.19 12.94 12.79
N LYS A 5 -4.19 13.51 14.01
CA LYS A 5 -3.34 13.08 15.12
C LYS A 5 -4.17 12.40 16.18
N PHE A 6 -3.67 11.29 16.70
CA PHE A 6 -4.32 10.46 17.70
C PHE A 6 -3.41 10.28 18.92
N GLU A 7 -4.02 10.07 20.06
CA GLU A 7 -3.32 9.91 21.35
C GLU A 7 -2.43 8.65 21.38
N ASN A 8 -2.88 7.58 20.74
CA ASN A 8 -2.17 6.31 20.67
C ASN A 8 -2.61 5.49 19.45
N SER A 9 -1.91 4.38 19.21
CA SER A 9 -2.16 3.49 18.06
C SER A 9 -3.55 2.85 18.10
N THR A 10 -4.09 2.53 19.27
CA THR A 10 -5.42 1.91 19.39
C THR A 10 -6.51 2.86 18.89
N VAL A 11 -6.52 4.11 19.36
CA VAL A 11 -7.47 5.13 18.92
C VAL A 11 -7.29 5.42 17.42
N LEU A 12 -6.06 5.44 16.92
CA LEU A 12 -5.77 5.58 15.51
C LEU A 12 -6.38 4.44 14.70
N GLU A 13 -6.14 3.18 15.10
CA GLU A 13 -6.67 2.00 14.41
C GLU A 13 -8.20 1.95 14.43
N ASP A 14 -8.86 2.32 15.55
CA ASP A 14 -10.32 2.39 15.63
C ASP A 14 -10.90 3.37 14.58
N ASN A 15 -10.27 4.53 14.45
CA ASN A 15 -10.67 5.53 13.47
C ASN A 15 -10.40 5.07 12.02
N LEU A 16 -9.24 4.43 11.77
CA LEU A 16 -8.91 3.85 10.47
C LEU A 16 -9.87 2.75 10.08
N LEU A 17 -10.16 1.83 11.00
CA LEU A 17 -11.08 0.72 10.78
C LEU A 17 -12.48 1.24 10.41
N SER A 18 -12.98 2.23 11.16
CA SER A 18 -14.26 2.88 10.88
C SER A 18 -14.27 3.56 9.51
N LEU A 19 -13.20 4.29 9.15
CA LEU A 19 -13.09 4.94 7.84
C LEU A 19 -13.09 3.91 6.70
N ILE A 20 -12.30 2.85 6.84
CA ILE A 20 -12.20 1.77 5.84
C ILE A 20 -13.56 1.07 5.70
N GLU A 21 -14.23 0.72 6.81
CA GLU A 21 -15.55 0.09 6.77
C GLU A 21 -16.57 0.96 6.02
N VAL A 22 -16.64 2.26 6.33
CA VAL A 22 -17.56 3.18 5.67
C VAL A 22 -17.30 3.25 4.16
N ASN A 23 -16.04 3.42 3.75
CA ASN A 23 -15.68 3.50 2.33
C ASN A 23 -15.98 2.19 1.60
N LEU A 24 -15.52 1.05 2.11
CA LEU A 24 -15.73 -0.24 1.47
C LEU A 24 -17.22 -0.61 1.42
N ARG A 25 -17.99 -0.29 2.46
CA ARG A 25 -19.44 -0.50 2.47
C ARG A 25 -20.15 0.28 1.37
N ILE A 26 -19.77 1.53 1.13
CA ILE A 26 -20.32 2.36 0.07
C ILE A 26 -19.95 1.78 -1.30
N GLU A 27 -18.66 1.50 -1.49
CA GLU A 27 -18.13 0.98 -2.75
C GLU A 27 -18.70 -0.39 -3.11
N THR A 28 -18.81 -1.33 -2.16
CA THR A 28 -19.38 -2.67 -2.42
C THR A 28 -20.88 -2.67 -2.68
N LYS A 29 -21.61 -1.59 -2.33
CA LYS A 29 -23.01 -1.41 -2.71
C LYS A 29 -23.17 -0.88 -4.14
N SER A 30 -22.23 -0.06 -4.59
CA SER A 30 -22.29 0.63 -5.89
C SER A 30 -21.50 -0.07 -7.00
N SER A 31 -20.57 -0.97 -6.65
CA SER A 31 -19.70 -1.69 -7.57
C SER A 31 -19.67 -3.19 -7.27
N ASN A 32 -19.46 -3.99 -8.31
CA ASN A 32 -19.20 -5.43 -8.16
C ASN A 32 -17.70 -5.74 -8.00
N GLU A 33 -16.83 -4.73 -8.11
CA GLU A 33 -15.39 -4.89 -7.94
C GLU A 33 -14.83 -3.67 -7.22
N VAL A 34 -14.26 -3.88 -6.04
CA VAL A 34 -13.65 -2.87 -5.17
C VAL A 34 -12.19 -3.20 -4.97
N LYS A 35 -11.31 -2.33 -5.40
CA LYS A 35 -9.85 -2.53 -5.43
C LYS A 35 -9.18 -1.80 -4.28
N VAL A 36 -8.34 -2.53 -3.54
CA VAL A 36 -7.60 -2.00 -2.41
C VAL A 36 -6.13 -2.42 -2.51
N LEU A 37 -5.21 -1.47 -2.49
CA LEU A 37 -3.78 -1.76 -2.37
C LEU A 37 -3.32 -1.63 -0.92
N LEU A 38 -2.54 -2.61 -0.47
CA LEU A 38 -2.07 -2.74 0.91
C LEU A 38 -0.54 -2.67 1.00
N SER A 39 -0.02 -1.87 1.92
CA SER A 39 1.38 -1.90 2.34
C SER A 39 1.62 -2.92 3.44
N CYS A 40 2.87 -3.29 3.68
CA CYS A 40 3.26 -4.30 4.67
C CYS A 40 4.28 -3.75 5.67
N GLY A 41 3.80 -3.12 6.72
CA GLY A 41 4.58 -2.76 7.89
C GLY A 41 3.86 -3.14 9.17
N ALA A 42 4.52 -2.96 10.31
CA ALA A 42 3.99 -3.42 11.60
C ALA A 42 2.64 -2.80 11.95
N SER A 43 2.48 -1.50 11.72
CA SER A 43 1.23 -0.77 12.01
C SER A 43 0.09 -1.23 11.11
N SER A 44 0.36 -1.44 9.83
CA SER A 44 -0.66 -1.92 8.89
C SER A 44 -1.06 -3.37 9.15
N LEU A 45 -0.11 -4.24 9.48
CA LEU A 45 -0.42 -5.64 9.82
C LEU A 45 -1.29 -5.74 11.08
N SER A 46 -1.08 -4.87 12.08
CA SER A 46 -1.95 -4.77 13.25
C SER A 46 -3.38 -4.41 12.85
N LEU A 47 -3.54 -3.38 12.03
CA LEU A 47 -4.84 -2.96 11.49
C LEU A 47 -5.54 -4.08 10.69
N TYR A 48 -4.81 -4.81 9.83
CA TYR A 48 -5.42 -5.86 8.98
C TYR A 48 -5.96 -7.04 9.79
N LYS A 49 -5.34 -7.39 10.93
CA LYS A 49 -5.87 -8.40 11.85
C LYS A 49 -7.26 -8.04 12.38
N ARG A 50 -7.60 -6.75 12.37
CA ARG A 50 -8.88 -6.23 12.83
C ARG A 50 -9.94 -6.15 11.72
N PHE A 51 -9.61 -6.41 10.45
CA PHE A 51 -10.61 -6.40 9.37
C PHE A 51 -11.74 -7.40 9.59
N LYS A 52 -11.52 -8.47 10.36
CA LYS A 52 -12.56 -9.40 10.81
C LYS A 52 -13.67 -8.73 11.66
N GLU A 53 -13.40 -7.57 12.27
CA GLU A 53 -14.36 -6.78 13.05
C GLU A 53 -15.33 -6.03 12.13
N ILE A 54 -14.97 -5.81 10.86
CA ILE A 54 -15.80 -5.14 9.87
C ILE A 54 -16.93 -6.07 9.45
N SER A 55 -18.17 -5.69 9.78
CA SER A 55 -19.32 -6.57 9.60
C SER A 55 -20.21 -6.23 8.39
N LYS A 56 -20.10 -5.01 7.85
CA LYS A 56 -21.05 -4.47 6.86
C LYS A 56 -20.48 -4.34 5.45
N VAL A 57 -19.37 -5.03 5.16
CA VAL A 57 -18.70 -5.05 3.85
C VAL A 57 -18.95 -6.38 3.17
N ASP A 58 -19.32 -6.33 1.89
CA ASP A 58 -19.38 -7.52 1.04
C ASP A 58 -17.96 -7.84 0.53
N TRP A 59 -17.24 -8.63 1.30
CA TRP A 59 -15.86 -9.02 1.01
C TRP A 59 -15.71 -9.78 -0.32
N SER A 60 -16.77 -10.43 -0.83
CA SER A 60 -16.71 -11.15 -2.11
C SER A 60 -16.45 -10.22 -3.31
N LYS A 61 -16.70 -8.94 -3.15
CA LYS A 61 -16.44 -7.90 -4.15
C LYS A 61 -15.09 -7.22 -3.99
N VAL A 62 -14.35 -7.48 -2.90
CA VAL A 62 -13.09 -6.81 -2.60
C VAL A 62 -11.92 -7.60 -3.19
N LYS A 63 -11.09 -6.89 -3.94
CA LYS A 63 -9.81 -7.38 -4.45
C LYS A 63 -8.67 -6.64 -3.77
N PHE A 64 -7.84 -7.37 -3.05
CA PHE A 64 -6.62 -6.87 -2.46
C PHE A 64 -5.44 -7.08 -3.40
N GLY A 65 -4.61 -6.05 -3.54
CA GLY A 65 -3.28 -6.10 -4.13
C GLY A 65 -2.25 -5.52 -3.18
N LEU A 66 -0.99 -5.60 -3.56
CA LEU A 66 0.14 -5.09 -2.78
C LEU A 66 0.64 -3.79 -3.40
N VAL A 67 1.06 -2.82 -2.58
CA VAL A 67 1.73 -1.61 -3.08
C VAL A 67 3.13 -1.93 -3.59
N ASP A 68 3.80 -2.89 -2.95
CA ASP A 68 5.13 -3.38 -3.31
C ASP A 68 5.39 -4.79 -2.76
N GLU A 69 6.43 -5.43 -3.26
CA GLU A 69 6.87 -6.75 -2.77
C GLU A 69 8.39 -6.91 -2.83
N LYS A 70 8.91 -7.71 -1.94
CA LYS A 70 10.29 -8.17 -1.92
C LYS A 70 10.51 -9.23 -2.99
N TRP A 71 11.59 -9.12 -3.76
CA TRP A 71 11.92 -10.10 -4.79
C TRP A 71 12.52 -11.37 -4.19
N ILE A 72 11.69 -12.21 -3.64
CA ILE A 72 12.03 -13.52 -3.06
C ILE A 72 10.90 -14.51 -3.37
N ASP A 73 11.13 -15.78 -3.06
CA ASP A 73 10.12 -16.83 -3.22
C ASP A 73 8.82 -16.44 -2.49
N ASN A 74 7.71 -16.49 -3.20
CA ASN A 74 6.40 -16.11 -2.68
C ASN A 74 5.92 -16.98 -1.51
N GLN A 75 6.47 -18.18 -1.35
CA GLN A 75 6.19 -19.06 -0.20
C GLN A 75 6.97 -18.67 1.07
N SER A 76 7.91 -17.72 0.96
CA SER A 76 8.68 -17.25 2.10
C SER A 76 7.80 -16.43 3.04
N ASN A 77 7.89 -16.70 4.35
CA ASN A 77 7.24 -15.88 5.39
C ASN A 77 7.81 -14.45 5.51
N LYS A 78 8.81 -14.10 4.70
CA LYS A 78 9.39 -12.75 4.62
C LYS A 78 8.74 -11.88 3.54
N THR A 79 7.84 -12.44 2.70
CA THR A 79 7.13 -11.66 1.67
C THR A 79 6.05 -10.78 2.28
N ASN A 80 5.72 -9.68 1.59
CA ASN A 80 4.59 -8.84 1.96
C ASN A 80 3.29 -9.61 1.76
N PHE A 81 3.19 -10.37 0.66
CA PHE A 81 2.03 -11.22 0.37
C PHE A 81 1.69 -12.18 1.51
N TYR A 82 2.69 -12.95 1.99
CA TYR A 82 2.49 -13.87 3.10
C TYR A 82 2.00 -13.15 4.35
N ASN A 83 2.71 -12.11 4.77
CA ASN A 83 2.39 -11.38 6.01
C ASN A 83 1.03 -10.69 5.97
N ILE A 84 0.64 -10.11 4.83
CA ILE A 84 -0.68 -9.50 4.67
C ILE A 84 -1.78 -10.57 4.67
N SER A 85 -1.57 -11.71 3.98
CA SER A 85 -2.53 -12.81 3.96
C SER A 85 -2.78 -13.37 5.36
N GLU A 86 -1.71 -13.61 6.13
CA GLU A 86 -1.81 -14.04 7.54
C GLU A 86 -2.55 -13.02 8.40
N ALA A 87 -2.26 -11.73 8.22
CA ALA A 87 -2.91 -10.68 9.00
C ALA A 87 -4.40 -10.52 8.66
N LEU A 88 -4.79 -10.62 7.40
CA LEU A 88 -6.20 -10.61 6.98
C LEU A 88 -6.95 -11.83 7.53
N GLY A 89 -6.28 -12.98 7.61
CA GLY A 89 -6.82 -14.22 8.14
C GLY A 89 -7.84 -14.90 7.23
N GLU A 90 -8.13 -16.18 7.52
CA GLU A 90 -9.01 -17.02 6.70
C GLU A 90 -10.39 -16.41 6.47
N THR A 91 -10.99 -15.78 7.48
CA THR A 91 -12.34 -15.20 7.39
C THR A 91 -12.46 -14.20 6.26
N ILE A 92 -11.41 -13.43 5.99
CA ILE A 92 -11.39 -12.42 4.92
C ILE A 92 -10.95 -13.05 3.61
N ILE A 93 -9.83 -13.79 3.59
CA ILE A 93 -9.25 -14.33 2.34
C ILE A 93 -10.11 -15.43 1.70
N GLN A 94 -10.98 -16.12 2.45
CA GLN A 94 -11.97 -17.03 1.87
C GLN A 94 -13.05 -16.33 1.05
N LYS A 95 -13.28 -15.04 1.27
CA LYS A 95 -14.31 -14.25 0.59
C LYS A 95 -13.72 -13.25 -0.39
N ALA A 96 -12.70 -12.49 0.03
CA ALA A 96 -11.97 -11.55 -0.80
C ALA A 96 -10.79 -12.24 -1.50
N SER A 97 -10.40 -11.74 -2.68
CA SER A 97 -9.17 -12.19 -3.34
C SER A 97 -7.99 -11.33 -2.93
N ILE A 98 -6.80 -11.95 -2.84
CA ILE A 98 -5.52 -11.23 -2.72
C ILE A 98 -4.59 -11.67 -3.84
N THR A 99 -3.98 -10.69 -4.53
CA THR A 99 -3.12 -10.91 -5.70
C THR A 99 -1.66 -10.68 -5.34
N PRO A 100 -0.77 -11.67 -5.50
CA PRO A 100 0.66 -11.49 -5.29
C PRO A 100 1.30 -10.69 -6.42
N MET A 101 2.53 -10.21 -6.19
CA MET A 101 3.36 -9.57 -7.22
C MET A 101 4.49 -10.47 -7.72
N ILE A 102 4.92 -11.47 -6.93
CA ILE A 102 5.97 -12.41 -7.31
C ILE A 102 5.34 -13.77 -7.63
N TYR A 103 5.55 -14.24 -8.85
CA TYR A 103 5.11 -15.54 -9.37
C TYR A 103 6.29 -16.45 -9.68
N ASP A 104 7.35 -15.85 -10.22
CA ASP A 104 8.57 -16.53 -10.59
C ASP A 104 9.79 -15.69 -10.20
N PHE A 105 10.30 -15.90 -8.98
CA PHE A 105 11.43 -15.10 -8.49
C PHE A 105 12.76 -15.47 -9.15
N LYS A 106 12.82 -16.57 -9.92
CA LYS A 106 14.03 -17.04 -10.64
C LYS A 106 14.13 -16.44 -12.04
N ASP A 107 13.00 -16.13 -12.68
CA ASP A 107 12.97 -15.49 -14.01
C ASP A 107 12.31 -14.11 -13.92
N GLU A 108 13.13 -13.06 -14.10
CA GLU A 108 12.68 -11.68 -14.01
C GLU A 108 11.67 -11.32 -15.09
N ASN A 109 11.95 -11.70 -16.33
CA ASN A 109 11.09 -11.33 -17.47
C ASN A 109 9.75 -12.06 -17.38
N ASN A 110 9.77 -13.34 -17.03
CA ASN A 110 8.55 -14.11 -16.79
C ASN A 110 7.74 -13.52 -15.65
N ASN A 111 8.39 -13.23 -14.51
CA ASN A 111 7.70 -12.63 -13.37
C ASN A 111 7.10 -11.27 -13.70
N LEU A 112 7.83 -10.37 -14.37
CA LEU A 112 7.32 -9.05 -14.75
C LEU A 112 6.09 -9.17 -15.65
N SER A 113 6.09 -10.10 -16.59
CA SER A 113 4.95 -10.36 -17.46
C SER A 113 3.73 -10.88 -16.69
N LEU A 114 3.92 -11.89 -15.82
CA LEU A 114 2.86 -12.46 -14.98
C LEU A 114 2.33 -11.42 -13.99
N SER A 115 3.22 -10.68 -13.33
CA SER A 115 2.83 -9.66 -12.35
C SER A 115 2.01 -8.55 -13.00
N LYS A 116 2.43 -8.03 -14.15
CA LYS A 116 1.68 -7.01 -14.90
C LYS A 116 0.29 -7.51 -15.31
N LEU A 117 0.20 -8.74 -15.81
CA LEU A 117 -1.07 -9.33 -16.20
C LEU A 117 -2.00 -9.50 -15.00
N SER A 118 -1.53 -10.15 -13.93
CA SER A 118 -2.35 -10.48 -12.76
C SER A 118 -2.74 -9.25 -11.94
N ASN A 119 -1.88 -8.23 -11.92
CA ASN A 119 -2.15 -6.97 -11.22
C ASN A 119 -2.76 -5.89 -12.14
N SER A 120 -3.12 -6.21 -13.39
CA SER A 120 -3.69 -5.25 -14.34
C SER A 120 -4.98 -4.59 -13.82
N VAL A 121 -5.76 -5.30 -13.03
CA VAL A 121 -6.97 -4.78 -12.38
C VAL A 121 -6.67 -3.57 -11.48
N PHE A 122 -5.50 -3.54 -10.84
CA PHE A 122 -5.08 -2.45 -9.95
C PHE A 122 -4.45 -1.26 -10.67
N LEU A 123 -4.30 -1.31 -12.00
CA LEU A 123 -3.89 -0.17 -12.81
C LEU A 123 -5.06 0.80 -13.07
N ASN A 124 -6.29 0.30 -12.96
CA ASN A 124 -7.49 1.14 -12.93
C ASN A 124 -7.65 1.80 -11.57
N GLU A 125 -8.58 2.76 -11.47
CA GLU A 125 -8.85 3.48 -10.24
C GLU A 125 -9.13 2.52 -9.08
N LYS A 126 -8.42 2.72 -7.97
CA LYS A 126 -8.59 1.98 -6.72
C LYS A 126 -9.49 2.75 -5.76
N SER A 127 -10.29 2.04 -4.99
CA SER A 127 -11.11 2.65 -3.94
C SER A 127 -10.23 3.19 -2.81
N ILE A 128 -9.24 2.40 -2.39
CA ILE A 128 -8.32 2.76 -1.30
C ILE A 128 -6.91 2.27 -1.63
N VAL A 129 -5.91 3.10 -1.33
CA VAL A 129 -4.49 2.73 -1.23
C VAL A 129 -4.03 3.00 0.20
N LEU A 130 -3.66 1.94 0.93
CA LEU A 130 -3.11 2.03 2.28
C LEU A 130 -1.59 2.03 2.20
N LEU A 131 -0.97 3.09 2.70
CA LEU A 131 0.48 3.31 2.67
C LEU A 131 1.05 3.45 4.07
N GLU A 132 2.32 3.16 4.17
CA GLU A 132 3.18 3.51 5.30
C GLU A 132 4.37 4.34 4.81
N MET A 133 5.11 4.89 5.73
CA MET A 133 6.32 5.67 5.46
C MET A 133 7.49 5.12 6.27
N GLY A 134 8.62 4.91 5.61
CA GLY A 134 9.87 4.59 6.31
C GLY A 134 10.54 5.82 6.92
N LEU A 135 11.52 5.57 7.81
CA LEU A 135 12.31 6.62 8.48
C LEU A 135 13.21 7.44 7.53
N ASP A 136 13.37 7.01 6.30
CA ASP A 136 14.03 7.73 5.22
C ASP A 136 13.05 8.47 4.29
N GLY A 137 11.73 8.41 4.58
CA GLY A 137 10.68 9.01 3.78
C GLY A 137 10.27 8.22 2.55
N HIS A 138 10.72 6.96 2.41
CA HIS A 138 10.20 6.09 1.37
C HIS A 138 8.73 5.71 1.64
N THR A 139 8.00 5.38 0.58
CA THR A 139 6.67 4.76 0.64
C THR A 139 6.55 3.75 -0.49
N ALA A 140 5.77 2.67 -0.31
CA ALA A 140 5.89 1.48 -1.16
C ALA A 140 7.37 1.06 -1.24
N SER A 141 7.89 0.77 -2.43
CA SER A 141 9.36 0.64 -2.64
C SER A 141 9.95 1.80 -3.46
N LEU A 142 9.49 3.03 -3.21
CA LEU A 142 10.05 4.25 -3.76
C LEU A 142 11.04 4.84 -2.74
N PHE A 143 12.33 4.50 -2.88
CA PHE A 143 13.39 4.91 -1.95
C PHE A 143 14.03 6.23 -2.38
N PRO A 144 14.38 7.14 -1.43
CA PRO A 144 15.04 8.38 -1.78
C PRO A 144 16.42 8.14 -2.43
N ASN A 145 16.84 9.06 -3.28
CA ASN A 145 18.17 9.08 -3.90
C ASN A 145 18.50 7.83 -4.74
N THR A 146 17.50 7.21 -5.38
CA THR A 146 17.73 6.09 -6.31
C THR A 146 17.20 6.45 -7.69
N ILE A 147 17.97 6.12 -8.75
CA ILE A 147 17.55 6.38 -10.13
C ILE A 147 16.25 5.62 -10.48
N GLN A 148 16.03 4.45 -9.88
CA GLN A 148 14.81 3.68 -10.10
C GLN A 148 13.59 4.42 -9.55
N THR A 149 13.73 5.10 -8.39
CA THR A 149 12.65 5.93 -7.85
C THR A 149 12.41 7.17 -8.71
N GLU A 150 13.45 7.87 -9.15
CA GLU A 150 13.32 9.01 -10.06
C GLU A 150 12.53 8.62 -11.31
N ASN A 151 12.85 7.46 -11.90
CA ASN A 151 12.09 6.90 -13.01
C ASN A 151 10.64 6.58 -12.63
N ALA A 152 10.41 5.93 -11.48
CA ALA A 152 9.09 5.54 -11.01
C ALA A 152 8.19 6.73 -10.59
N LEU A 153 8.78 7.91 -10.39
CA LEU A 153 8.06 9.16 -10.20
C LEU A 153 7.62 9.79 -11.53
N SER A 154 8.12 9.28 -12.66
CA SER A 154 7.78 9.76 -14.01
C SER A 154 6.52 9.09 -14.54
N ASP A 155 5.69 9.86 -15.25
CA ASP A 155 4.44 9.37 -15.86
C ASP A 155 4.64 8.36 -16.99
N ILE A 156 5.84 8.31 -17.57
CA ILE A 156 6.18 7.41 -18.70
C ILE A 156 6.75 6.07 -18.26
N TYR A 157 7.03 5.90 -16.97
CA TYR A 157 7.61 4.65 -16.47
C TYR A 157 6.51 3.58 -16.27
N PRO A 158 6.83 2.27 -16.42
CA PRO A 158 5.84 1.21 -16.25
C PRO A 158 5.14 1.27 -14.88
N ASP A 159 3.81 1.08 -14.88
CA ASP A 159 2.97 1.16 -13.66
C ASP A 159 3.41 0.21 -12.55
N ILE A 160 3.99 -0.95 -12.92
CA ILE A 160 4.66 -1.87 -12.01
C ILE A 160 6.10 -2.00 -12.47
N CYS A 161 7.03 -1.71 -11.58
CA CYS A 161 8.45 -1.58 -11.91
C CYS A 161 9.36 -2.14 -10.81
N LEU A 162 10.60 -2.43 -11.21
CA LEU A 162 11.66 -2.84 -10.29
C LEU A 162 12.27 -1.63 -9.59
N ASN A 163 12.59 -1.82 -8.31
CA ASN A 163 13.37 -0.87 -7.53
C ASN A 163 14.43 -1.58 -6.68
N ILE A 164 15.39 -0.82 -6.20
CA ILE A 164 16.50 -1.32 -5.36
C ILE A 164 16.43 -0.65 -4.00
N ALA A 165 16.16 -1.46 -2.98
CA ALA A 165 16.13 -1.02 -1.59
C ALA A 165 17.54 -0.91 -0.99
N PRO A 166 17.78 0.02 -0.05
CA PRO A 166 19.04 0.07 0.73
C PRO A 166 19.10 -0.99 1.86
N PHE A 167 18.26 -2.03 1.79
CA PHE A 167 18.11 -3.09 2.79
C PHE A 167 18.64 -4.43 2.29
N PRO A 168 18.85 -5.45 3.15
CA PRO A 168 19.43 -6.74 2.76
C PRO A 168 18.70 -7.44 1.60
N ILE A 169 17.36 -7.42 1.57
CA ILE A 169 16.60 -7.88 0.40
C ILE A 169 16.45 -6.68 -0.52
N LYS A 170 17.42 -6.49 -1.42
CA LYS A 170 17.54 -5.26 -2.22
C LYS A 170 16.47 -5.12 -3.30
N LYS A 171 16.27 -6.20 -4.06
CA LYS A 171 15.37 -6.16 -5.22
C LYS A 171 13.92 -6.11 -4.80
N ARG A 172 13.15 -5.20 -5.38
CA ARG A 172 11.75 -4.93 -5.09
C ARG A 172 10.93 -4.84 -6.38
N LEU A 173 9.67 -5.22 -6.28
CA LEU A 173 8.67 -4.87 -7.28
C LEU A 173 7.68 -3.90 -6.63
N THR A 174 7.31 -2.82 -7.33
CA THR A 174 6.48 -1.74 -6.75
C THR A 174 5.56 -1.15 -7.79
N HIS A 175 4.41 -0.65 -7.36
CA HIS A 175 3.65 0.30 -8.14
C HIS A 175 4.43 1.62 -8.26
N ASN A 176 4.41 2.26 -9.43
CA ASN A 176 4.96 3.60 -9.64
C ASN A 176 4.03 4.67 -9.04
N LEU A 177 4.47 5.93 -9.04
CA LEU A 177 3.69 7.04 -8.51
C LEU A 177 2.32 7.17 -9.19
N LYS A 178 2.28 7.17 -10.53
CA LYS A 178 1.05 7.29 -11.33
C LYS A 178 0.04 6.21 -10.95
N SER A 179 0.48 4.97 -10.83
CA SER A 179 -0.39 3.87 -10.44
C SER A 179 -0.93 4.06 -9.01
N LEU A 180 -0.10 4.46 -8.03
CA LEU A 180 -0.56 4.73 -6.66
C LEU A 180 -1.56 5.87 -6.60
N LEU A 181 -1.33 6.95 -7.37
CA LEU A 181 -2.21 8.12 -7.41
C LEU A 181 -3.53 7.88 -8.13
N ASN A 182 -3.65 6.84 -8.96
CA ASN A 182 -4.92 6.48 -9.58
C ASN A 182 -5.85 5.77 -8.59
N SER A 183 -6.31 6.53 -7.59
CA SER A 183 -7.16 6.04 -6.50
C SER A 183 -8.08 7.14 -5.97
N LYS A 184 -9.24 6.76 -5.45
CA LYS A 184 -10.17 7.70 -4.83
C LYS A 184 -9.60 8.23 -3.52
N LYS A 185 -9.01 7.34 -2.71
CA LYS A 185 -8.47 7.66 -1.39
C LYS A 185 -7.12 7.01 -1.14
N ILE A 186 -6.17 7.82 -0.66
CA ILE A 186 -4.87 7.35 -0.16
C ILE A 186 -4.81 7.62 1.34
N ILE A 187 -4.50 6.58 2.10
CA ILE A 187 -4.41 6.65 3.55
C ILE A 187 -3.01 6.25 3.97
N PHE A 188 -2.34 7.13 4.70
CA PHE A 188 -1.10 6.81 5.40
C PHE A 188 -1.38 6.41 6.84
N ASN A 189 -0.90 5.24 7.24
CA ASN A 189 -0.85 4.78 8.63
C ASN A 189 0.57 4.97 9.15
N ILE A 190 0.79 5.96 10.00
CA ILE A 190 2.11 6.39 10.43
C ILE A 190 2.16 6.46 11.95
N SER A 191 3.22 5.90 12.55
CA SER A 191 3.43 5.95 14.01
C SER A 191 4.82 6.48 14.36
N GLY A 192 4.92 7.08 15.55
CA GLY A 192 6.17 7.51 16.16
C GLY A 192 6.58 8.94 15.83
N LYS A 193 7.31 9.53 16.77
CA LYS A 193 7.76 10.93 16.70
C LYS A 193 8.78 11.18 15.59
N GLU A 194 9.60 10.19 15.28
CA GLU A 194 10.60 10.30 14.20
C GLU A 194 9.92 10.48 12.84
N ASN A 195 8.86 9.71 12.59
CA ASN A 195 8.07 9.84 11.37
C ASN A 195 7.35 11.20 11.27
N GLU A 196 6.88 11.77 12.39
CA GLU A 196 6.35 13.14 12.37
C GLU A 196 7.39 14.17 11.91
N ASN A 197 8.64 14.02 12.34
CA ASN A 197 9.74 14.89 11.93
C ASN A 197 10.05 14.74 10.42
N ILE A 198 9.95 13.51 9.89
CA ILE A 198 10.13 13.26 8.46
C ILE A 198 9.02 13.93 7.66
N LEU A 199 7.76 13.79 8.06
CA LEU A 199 6.63 14.47 7.40
C LEU A 199 6.83 15.98 7.31
N LYS A 200 7.35 16.62 8.37
CA LYS A 200 7.59 18.09 8.40
C LYS A 200 8.66 18.53 7.39
N ARG A 201 9.64 17.69 7.07
CA ARG A 201 10.73 18.01 6.15
C ARG A 201 10.59 17.38 4.76
N ALA A 202 9.61 16.47 4.59
CA ALA A 202 9.45 15.68 3.36
C ALA A 202 9.40 16.53 2.08
N ASN A 203 8.66 17.64 2.10
CA ASN A 203 8.56 18.55 0.95
C ASN A 203 9.88 19.29 0.66
N LYS A 204 10.59 19.73 1.69
CA LYS A 204 11.86 20.44 1.54
C LYS A 204 12.95 19.53 0.97
N GLU A 205 12.93 18.25 1.36
CA GLU A 205 13.92 17.26 0.97
C GLU A 205 13.49 16.43 -0.25
N LEU A 206 12.32 16.72 -0.83
CA LEU A 206 11.73 16.01 -1.97
C LEU A 206 11.70 14.49 -1.76
N LEU A 207 11.36 14.07 -0.53
CA LEU A 207 11.25 12.66 -0.21
C LEU A 207 10.09 11.99 -0.98
N PRO A 208 10.17 10.70 -1.33
CA PRO A 208 9.13 10.03 -2.12
C PRO A 208 7.71 10.19 -1.59
N VAL A 209 7.51 10.15 -0.28
CA VAL A 209 6.22 10.39 0.37
C VAL A 209 5.61 11.75 0.01
N SER A 210 6.44 12.79 -0.21
CA SER A 210 5.96 14.14 -0.50
C SER A 210 5.23 14.26 -1.83
N TYR A 211 5.61 13.46 -2.83
CA TYR A 211 4.95 13.45 -4.14
C TYR A 211 3.50 12.95 -4.04
N ILE A 212 3.26 11.98 -3.14
CA ILE A 212 1.89 11.51 -2.88
C ILE A 212 1.12 12.50 -2.02
N MET A 213 1.76 13.04 -0.98
CA MET A 213 1.12 14.02 -0.08
C MET A 213 0.63 15.29 -0.81
N ASN A 214 1.31 15.68 -1.88
CA ASN A 214 1.01 16.90 -2.63
C ASN A 214 0.08 16.69 -3.83
N THR A 215 -0.39 15.45 -4.05
CA THR A 215 -1.31 15.19 -5.16
C THR A 215 -2.64 15.90 -4.98
N LEU A 216 -3.24 16.29 -6.12
CA LEU A 216 -4.61 16.78 -6.21
C LEU A 216 -5.56 15.76 -6.83
N SER A 217 -5.04 14.64 -7.36
CA SER A 217 -5.83 13.63 -8.06
C SER A 217 -6.57 12.68 -7.12
N SER A 218 -6.15 12.59 -5.85
CA SER A 218 -6.73 11.69 -4.86
C SER A 218 -6.95 12.41 -3.52
N GLU A 219 -7.89 11.93 -2.72
CA GLU A 219 -8.02 12.38 -1.34
C GLU A 219 -6.93 11.71 -0.49
N VAL A 220 -6.01 12.51 0.08
CA VAL A 220 -4.90 12.01 0.91
C VAL A 220 -5.14 12.35 2.38
N GLU A 221 -5.22 11.30 3.21
CA GLU A 221 -5.34 11.40 4.65
C GLU A 221 -4.14 10.72 5.33
N ILE A 222 -3.55 11.41 6.31
CA ILE A 222 -2.46 10.89 7.14
C ILE A 222 -2.99 10.68 8.54
N PHE A 223 -2.96 9.45 9.02
CA PHE A 223 -3.28 9.04 10.38
C PHE A 223 -1.96 8.84 11.12
N TRP A 224 -1.73 9.64 12.15
CA TRP A 224 -0.51 9.61 12.92
C TRP A 224 -0.79 9.47 14.42
N SER A 225 -0.01 8.61 15.10
CA SER A 225 0.05 8.51 16.58
C SER A 225 1.49 8.44 17.07
N LEU A 226 1.67 8.66 18.37
CA LEU A 226 2.95 8.40 19.03
C LEU A 226 3.30 6.92 19.00
#